data_c37b645fd8b4c5f74c03ab9c60575d5c
#
_entry.id   c37b645fd8b4c5f74c03ab9c60575d5c
#
_cell.length_a   1.000
_cell.length_b   1.000
_cell.length_c   1.000
_cell.angle_alpha   90.00
_cell.angle_beta   90.00
_cell.angle_gamma   90.00
#
_symmetry.space_group_name_H-M   'P 1'
#
loop_
_entity.id
_entity.type
_entity.pdbx_description
1 polymer ?
#
loop_
_entity_poly.entity_id
_entity_poly.type
_entity_poly.pdbx_seq_one_letter_code
_entity_poly.pdbx_strand_id
1 'polypeptide(L)'
;GIFEQSKWIQSGIVQRNAALDARAGGTRVRVPFFDPIAPTETQILSTSSWNGGLGYLTAQNVTADEQIMTILHRGFAYAADDLSKLGSGADPLAHVRNQLSAAINKLKTATLAAQLLGLFGGISGAGVLGPNQSNKSFAGVPGSMTEANFLNVANVVGAKALLGERGDELDSIAMHSNVAYYLQQVGMLTFSTSALSTGGAITWGGGGVGVTAAEVATFAGLRVVIDDQLTALTGGTSTHAKKYPVYLFKSGVVSEGIQQDLRLGADRNILSMQDILAVDYHYGYHITGTKWADAGDNPTNASTSGNLANTSSWSLVYSTTKQVPIARLLVNTPFDTSAY
;
A
#
# COMPACT_ATOMS: atom_id res chain seq x y z
N GLY A 1 3.74 -23.39 11.85
CA GLY A 1 4.03 -22.88 10.53
C GLY A 1 4.44 -21.43 10.64
N ILE A 2 5.64 -21.13 10.21
CA ILE A 2 6.17 -19.77 10.20
C ILE A 2 5.42 -19.05 9.07
N PHE A 3 4.61 -18.05 9.40
CA PHE A 3 4.02 -17.17 8.41
C PHE A 3 5.16 -16.33 7.82
N GLU A 4 5.37 -16.47 6.53
CA GLU A 4 6.27 -15.59 5.79
C GLU A 4 5.69 -14.17 5.84
N GLN A 5 6.44 -13.23 6.41
CA GLN A 5 5.98 -11.84 6.48
C GLN A 5 5.97 -11.24 5.07
N SER A 6 4.92 -10.49 4.76
CA SER A 6 4.85 -9.81 3.47
C SER A 6 6.00 -8.81 3.31
N LYS A 7 6.46 -8.58 2.09
CA LYS A 7 7.50 -7.59 1.77
C LYS A 7 7.16 -6.19 2.29
N TRP A 8 5.87 -5.86 2.36
CA TRP A 8 5.37 -4.58 2.87
C TRP A 8 5.54 -4.42 4.38
N ILE A 9 5.40 -5.50 5.15
CA ILE A 9 5.66 -5.51 6.58
C ILE A 9 7.16 -5.46 6.83
N GLN A 10 7.95 -6.26 6.10
CA GLN A 10 9.41 -6.29 6.22
C GLN A 10 10.05 -4.93 5.88
N SER A 11 9.48 -4.19 4.94
CA SER A 11 9.94 -2.84 4.59
C SER A 11 9.60 -1.79 5.63
N GLY A 12 8.70 -2.09 6.58
CA GLY A 12 8.21 -1.14 7.58
C GLY A 12 7.14 -0.17 7.08
N ILE A 13 6.70 -0.29 5.82
CA ILE A 13 5.59 0.54 5.27
C ILE A 13 4.29 0.22 6.00
N VAL A 14 4.00 -1.08 6.16
CA VAL A 14 2.85 -1.57 6.92
C VAL A 14 3.31 -1.96 8.32
N GLN A 15 2.68 -1.37 9.32
CA GLN A 15 2.93 -1.69 10.73
C GLN A 15 1.65 -2.16 11.39
N ARG A 16 1.76 -3.22 12.20
CA ARG A 16 0.63 -3.66 13.02
C ARG A 16 0.38 -2.66 14.13
N ASN A 17 -0.87 -2.25 14.27
CA ASN A 17 -1.29 -1.33 15.33
C ASN A 17 -2.38 -1.99 16.18
N ALA A 18 -2.03 -2.36 17.41
CA ALA A 18 -2.93 -3.02 18.34
C ALA A 18 -4.14 -2.13 18.73
N ALA A 19 -4.05 -0.82 18.59
CA ALA A 19 -5.18 0.09 18.82
C ALA A 19 -6.29 -0.06 17.77
N LEU A 20 -5.95 -0.60 16.60
CA LEU A 20 -6.90 -0.88 15.51
C LEU A 20 -7.48 -2.30 15.57
N ASP A 21 -7.06 -3.12 16.54
CA ASP A 21 -7.58 -4.49 16.67
C ASP A 21 -9.03 -4.44 17.20
N ALA A 22 -9.98 -4.73 16.34
CA ALA A 22 -11.43 -4.69 16.66
C ALA A 22 -11.88 -5.97 17.38
N ARG A 23 -11.43 -6.20 18.59
CA ARG A 23 -11.74 -7.42 19.36
C ARG A 23 -13.20 -7.55 19.79
N ALA A 24 -13.92 -6.43 19.91
CA ALA A 24 -15.29 -6.40 20.41
C ALA A 24 -16.37 -6.65 19.34
N GLY A 25 -15.97 -6.98 18.11
CA GLY A 25 -16.91 -7.09 16.97
C GLY A 25 -17.10 -5.75 16.25
N GLY A 26 -17.93 -5.76 15.20
CA GLY A 26 -18.17 -4.62 14.33
C GLY A 26 -17.41 -4.72 13.01
N THR A 27 -17.83 -3.89 12.04
CA THR A 27 -17.30 -3.86 10.67
C THR A 27 -16.39 -2.67 10.44
N ARG A 28 -16.30 -1.76 11.41
CA ARG A 28 -15.53 -0.52 11.32
C ARG A 28 -14.85 -0.22 12.65
N VAL A 29 -13.61 0.27 12.56
CA VAL A 29 -12.87 0.81 13.71
C VAL A 29 -12.81 2.32 13.54
N ARG A 30 -13.24 3.05 14.57
CA ARG A 30 -13.20 4.50 14.61
C ARG A 30 -12.09 4.94 15.58
N VAL A 31 -11.19 5.77 15.08
CA VAL A 31 -10.10 6.36 15.88
C VAL A 31 -10.36 7.86 15.96
N PRO A 32 -10.61 8.41 17.15
CA PRO A 32 -10.77 9.85 17.31
C PRO A 32 -9.47 10.57 16.97
N PHE A 33 -9.60 11.70 16.35
CA PHE A 33 -8.50 12.53 15.92
C PHE A 33 -8.82 14.00 16.18
N PHE A 34 -7.83 14.76 16.59
CA PHE A 34 -7.93 16.21 16.74
C PHE A 34 -7.17 16.88 15.60
N ASP A 35 -7.80 17.86 14.97
CA ASP A 35 -7.17 18.63 13.92
C ASP A 35 -5.93 19.37 14.44
N PRO A 36 -4.86 19.48 13.61
CA PRO A 36 -3.72 20.30 13.95
C PRO A 36 -4.14 21.74 14.23
N ILE A 37 -3.63 22.30 15.30
CA ILE A 37 -3.92 23.68 15.67
C ILE A 37 -3.27 24.62 14.62
N ALA A 38 -4.09 25.45 13.99
CA ALA A 38 -3.63 26.53 13.13
C ALA A 38 -3.89 27.87 13.87
N PRO A 39 -2.96 28.34 14.73
CA PRO A 39 -3.19 29.53 15.50
C PRO A 39 -3.22 30.75 14.59
N THR A 40 -4.22 31.60 14.79
CA THR A 40 -4.25 32.94 14.19
C THR A 40 -3.75 33.91 15.26
N GLU A 41 -2.62 34.56 14.98
CA GLU A 41 -2.10 35.59 15.86
C GLU A 41 -3.04 36.79 15.88
N THR A 42 -3.43 37.19 17.09
CA THR A 42 -4.18 38.44 17.30
C THR A 42 -3.24 39.50 17.86
N GLN A 43 -3.18 40.63 17.23
CA GLN A 43 -2.39 41.76 17.72
C GLN A 43 -3.00 42.29 19.02
N ILE A 44 -2.29 42.13 20.14
CA ILE A 44 -2.68 42.66 21.44
C ILE A 44 -2.15 44.09 21.52
N LEU A 45 -3.05 45.06 21.48
CA LEU A 45 -2.69 46.44 21.67
C LEU A 45 -2.57 46.77 23.16
N SER A 46 -1.56 47.58 23.51
CA SER A 46 -1.41 48.09 24.87
C SER A 46 -2.59 48.96 25.25
N THR A 47 -2.83 49.12 26.56
CA THR A 47 -3.99 49.75 27.21
C THR A 47 -4.30 51.18 26.73
N SER A 48 -3.41 51.88 26.04
CA SER A 48 -3.62 53.23 25.55
C SER A 48 -4.42 53.30 24.22
N SER A 49 -4.66 52.22 23.56
CA SER A 49 -5.43 52.14 22.30
C SER A 49 -6.73 51.39 22.45
N TRP A 50 -7.46 51.61 23.53
CA TRP A 50 -8.76 51.06 23.77
C TRP A 50 -9.79 51.66 22.82
N ASN A 51 -9.79 51.29 21.57
CA ASN A 51 -10.74 51.74 20.60
C ASN A 51 -11.35 50.56 19.83
N GLY A 52 -12.54 50.19 20.23
CA GLY A 52 -13.44 49.48 19.36
C GLY A 52 -13.07 48.04 18.99
N GLY A 53 -12.73 47.19 19.96
CA GLY A 53 -12.72 45.75 19.73
C GLY A 53 -11.41 45.11 19.26
N LEU A 54 -10.33 45.88 19.14
CA LEU A 54 -8.98 45.37 18.93
C LEU A 54 -8.32 45.15 20.28
N GLY A 55 -7.92 43.94 20.61
CA GLY A 55 -7.16 43.64 21.84
C GLY A 55 -7.68 42.52 22.70
N TYR A 56 -8.76 41.82 22.29
CA TYR A 56 -9.21 40.63 22.95
C TYR A 56 -8.73 39.39 22.18
N LEU A 57 -8.22 38.42 22.92
CA LEU A 57 -7.97 37.08 22.39
C LEU A 57 -9.31 36.41 22.11
N THR A 58 -9.52 36.03 20.87
CA THR A 58 -10.67 35.21 20.49
C THR A 58 -10.33 33.75 20.72
N ALA A 59 -11.08 33.09 21.57
CA ALA A 59 -10.93 31.65 21.80
C ALA A 59 -11.26 30.90 20.51
N GLN A 60 -10.33 30.06 20.04
CA GLN A 60 -10.55 29.17 18.91
C GLN A 60 -10.94 27.79 19.44
N ASN A 61 -11.90 27.18 18.78
CA ASN A 61 -12.33 25.82 19.13
C ASN A 61 -11.36 24.81 18.52
N VAL A 62 -11.04 23.77 19.28
CA VAL A 62 -10.36 22.60 18.77
C VAL A 62 -11.39 21.73 18.07
N THR A 63 -11.22 21.49 16.79
CA THR A 63 -12.07 20.59 16.00
C THR A 63 -11.59 19.16 16.15
N ALA A 64 -12.53 18.23 16.27
CA ALA A 64 -12.28 16.80 16.31
C ALA A 64 -12.98 16.13 15.12
N ASP A 65 -12.30 15.20 14.49
CA ASP A 65 -12.86 14.30 13.48
C ASP A 65 -12.49 12.85 13.85
N GLU A 66 -12.95 11.90 13.06
CA GLU A 66 -12.66 10.49 13.25
C GLU A 66 -12.01 9.90 11.99
N GLN A 67 -11.01 9.08 12.21
CA GLN A 67 -10.45 8.22 11.17
C GLN A 67 -11.19 6.88 11.22
N ILE A 68 -11.66 6.39 10.08
CA ILE A 68 -12.45 5.17 10.01
C ILE A 68 -11.72 4.15 9.17
N MET A 69 -11.42 3.00 9.76
CA MET A 69 -10.93 1.80 9.09
C MET A 69 -12.08 0.82 8.89
N THR A 70 -12.25 0.28 7.69
CA THR A 70 -13.17 -0.83 7.44
C THR A 70 -12.49 -2.17 7.68
N ILE A 71 -13.21 -3.12 8.27
CA ILE A 71 -12.76 -4.48 8.50
C ILE A 71 -13.22 -5.35 7.35
N LEU A 72 -12.31 -6.17 6.86
CA LEU A 72 -12.52 -7.10 5.75
C LEU A 72 -12.62 -8.51 6.29
N HIS A 73 -13.77 -9.11 6.12
CA HIS A 73 -14.00 -10.51 6.43
C HIS A 73 -13.69 -11.34 5.18
N ARG A 74 -12.65 -12.15 5.24
CA ARG A 74 -12.16 -12.93 4.10
C ARG A 74 -12.03 -14.39 4.48
N GLY A 75 -12.35 -15.25 3.53
CA GLY A 75 -12.20 -16.69 3.69
C GLY A 75 -12.26 -17.39 2.35
N PHE A 76 -11.75 -18.60 2.31
CA PHE A 76 -11.84 -19.52 1.18
C PHE A 76 -11.76 -20.95 1.68
N ALA A 77 -12.22 -21.89 0.86
CA ALA A 77 -12.19 -23.30 1.17
C ALA A 77 -11.70 -24.11 -0.02
N TYR A 78 -10.99 -25.18 0.26
CA TYR A 78 -10.55 -26.18 -0.71
C TYR A 78 -11.09 -27.54 -0.29
N ALA A 79 -11.53 -28.35 -1.28
CA ALA A 79 -11.96 -29.72 -1.09
C ALA A 79 -11.08 -30.68 -1.90
N ALA A 80 -10.83 -31.85 -1.38
CA ALA A 80 -10.12 -32.91 -2.07
C ALA A 80 -10.89 -34.20 -1.95
N ASP A 81 -11.15 -34.88 -3.08
CA ASP A 81 -11.82 -36.15 -3.14
C ASP A 81 -10.89 -37.29 -2.73
N ASP A 82 -11.43 -38.34 -2.08
CA ASP A 82 -10.67 -39.51 -1.72
C ASP A 82 -10.11 -40.23 -2.95
N LEU A 83 -10.88 -40.24 -4.06
CA LEU A 83 -10.43 -40.85 -5.31
C LEU A 83 -9.21 -40.12 -5.92
N SER A 84 -9.17 -38.80 -5.77
CA SER A 84 -8.05 -37.98 -6.20
C SER A 84 -6.76 -38.29 -5.41
N LYS A 85 -6.87 -38.57 -4.11
CA LYS A 85 -5.73 -39.00 -3.28
C LYS A 85 -5.22 -40.39 -3.70
N LEU A 86 -6.13 -41.32 -3.95
CA LEU A 86 -5.78 -42.67 -4.41
C LEU A 86 -5.13 -42.67 -5.81
N GLY A 87 -5.66 -41.85 -6.73
CA GLY A 87 -5.16 -41.76 -8.10
C GLY A 87 -3.82 -41.05 -8.23
N SER A 88 -3.58 -40.01 -7.45
CA SER A 88 -2.34 -39.26 -7.49
C SER A 88 -1.23 -39.76 -6.57
N GLY A 89 -1.58 -40.56 -5.58
CA GLY A 89 -0.63 -41.00 -4.55
C GLY A 89 -0.10 -39.88 -3.66
N ALA A 90 -0.67 -38.65 -3.73
CA ALA A 90 -0.27 -37.48 -2.99
C ALA A 90 -1.47 -36.85 -2.23
N ASP A 91 -1.22 -36.12 -1.17
CA ASP A 91 -2.26 -35.38 -0.44
C ASP A 91 -2.41 -33.95 -0.98
N PRO A 92 -3.50 -33.62 -1.73
CA PRO A 92 -3.72 -32.30 -2.28
C PRO A 92 -3.89 -31.21 -1.20
N LEU A 93 -4.48 -31.57 -0.05
CA LEU A 93 -4.69 -30.62 1.04
C LEU A 93 -3.40 -30.28 1.77
N ALA A 94 -2.43 -31.20 1.84
CA ALA A 94 -1.09 -30.89 2.35
C ALA A 94 -0.39 -29.86 1.46
N HIS A 95 -0.53 -29.96 0.15
CA HIS A 95 -0.01 -28.96 -0.80
C HIS A 95 -0.64 -27.59 -0.57
N VAL A 96 -1.97 -27.51 -0.41
CA VAL A 96 -2.67 -26.25 -0.09
C VAL A 96 -2.15 -25.65 1.20
N ARG A 97 -1.99 -26.45 2.27
CA ARG A 97 -1.49 -25.97 3.57
C ARG A 97 -0.09 -25.34 3.44
N ASN A 98 0.78 -25.92 2.62
CA ASN A 98 2.13 -25.42 2.40
C ASN A 98 2.17 -24.06 1.67
N GLN A 99 1.20 -23.79 0.78
CA GLN A 99 1.12 -22.56 0.01
C GLN A 99 0.23 -21.48 0.65
N LEU A 100 -0.46 -21.82 1.74
CA LEU A 100 -1.49 -20.96 2.34
C LEU A 100 -0.97 -19.58 2.74
N SER A 101 0.19 -19.51 3.39
CA SER A 101 0.76 -18.23 3.87
C SER A 101 1.11 -17.30 2.72
N ALA A 102 1.72 -17.83 1.66
CA ALA A 102 2.05 -17.06 0.47
C ALA A 102 0.79 -16.54 -0.25
N ALA A 103 -0.24 -17.38 -0.35
CA ALA A 103 -1.52 -16.99 -0.95
C ALA A 103 -2.21 -15.87 -0.17
N ILE A 104 -2.26 -15.96 1.16
CA ILE A 104 -2.86 -14.94 2.02
C ILE A 104 -2.08 -13.63 1.91
N ASN A 105 -0.75 -13.66 1.95
CA ASN A 105 0.07 -12.47 1.78
C ASN A 105 -0.19 -11.78 0.43
N LYS A 106 -0.31 -12.55 -0.65
CA LYS A 106 -0.65 -12.04 -1.97
C LYS A 106 -2.04 -11.36 -1.99
N LEU A 107 -3.05 -11.98 -1.36
CA LEU A 107 -4.40 -11.41 -1.27
C LEU A 107 -4.42 -10.12 -0.42
N LYS A 108 -3.70 -10.09 0.70
CA LYS A 108 -3.56 -8.90 1.54
C LYS A 108 -2.89 -7.76 0.78
N THR A 109 -1.83 -8.05 0.03
CA THR A 109 -1.16 -7.03 -0.80
C THR A 109 -2.06 -6.50 -1.92
N ALA A 110 -2.81 -7.38 -2.58
CA ALA A 110 -3.80 -6.97 -3.58
C ALA A 110 -4.88 -6.04 -2.99
N THR A 111 -5.28 -6.27 -1.76
CA THR A 111 -6.22 -5.40 -1.05
C THR A 111 -5.61 -4.03 -0.76
N LEU A 112 -4.36 -3.97 -0.31
CA LEU A 112 -3.67 -2.69 -0.11
C LEU A 112 -3.50 -1.93 -1.43
N ALA A 113 -3.13 -2.62 -2.51
CA ALA A 113 -3.05 -2.01 -3.85
C ALA A 113 -4.40 -1.44 -4.32
N ALA A 114 -5.51 -2.13 -4.05
CA ALA A 114 -6.85 -1.64 -4.35
C ALA A 114 -7.22 -0.38 -3.55
N GLN A 115 -6.88 -0.33 -2.26
CA GLN A 115 -7.07 0.87 -1.43
C GLN A 115 -6.28 2.06 -1.95
N LEU A 116 -5.01 1.85 -2.28
CA LEU A 116 -4.17 2.91 -2.86
C LEU A 116 -4.74 3.40 -4.20
N LEU A 117 -5.26 2.49 -5.03
CA LEU A 117 -5.92 2.85 -6.29
C LEU A 117 -7.15 3.73 -6.05
N GLY A 118 -7.99 3.40 -5.07
CA GLY A 118 -9.17 4.19 -4.69
C GLY A 118 -8.79 5.57 -4.17
N LEU A 119 -7.81 5.66 -3.28
CA LEU A 119 -7.35 6.93 -2.70
C LEU A 119 -6.77 7.89 -3.72
N PHE A 120 -6.08 7.39 -4.74
CA PHE A 120 -5.50 8.22 -5.80
C PHE A 120 -6.42 8.38 -7.04
N GLY A 121 -7.45 7.55 -7.18
CA GLY A 121 -8.42 7.68 -8.26
C GLY A 121 -7.94 7.21 -9.63
N GLY A 122 -7.36 6.02 -9.70
CA GLY A 122 -6.91 5.43 -10.95
C GLY A 122 -5.86 6.29 -11.67
N ILE A 123 -5.95 6.39 -12.99
CA ILE A 123 -5.04 7.19 -13.83
C ILE A 123 -5.32 8.69 -13.69
N SER A 124 -6.59 9.05 -13.53
CA SER A 124 -7.04 10.45 -13.55
C SER A 124 -6.52 11.28 -12.37
N GLY A 125 -6.17 10.63 -11.26
CA GLY A 125 -5.82 11.36 -10.04
C GLY A 125 -7.02 12.04 -9.39
N ALA A 126 -8.23 11.56 -9.65
CA ALA A 126 -9.48 12.13 -9.12
C ALA A 126 -9.79 11.70 -7.68
N GLY A 127 -8.94 10.91 -7.05
CA GLY A 127 -9.10 10.48 -5.66
C GLY A 127 -8.72 11.55 -4.65
N VAL A 128 -9.00 11.27 -3.39
CA VAL A 128 -8.73 12.21 -2.28
C VAL A 128 -7.25 12.56 -2.11
N LEU A 129 -6.33 11.66 -2.52
CA LEU A 129 -4.89 11.89 -2.57
C LEU A 129 -4.40 12.26 -3.99
N GLY A 130 -5.29 12.58 -4.91
CA GLY A 130 -4.94 12.99 -6.27
C GLY A 130 -3.92 14.13 -6.36
N PRO A 131 -4.00 15.19 -5.52
CA PRO A 131 -3.00 16.26 -5.50
C PRO A 131 -1.57 15.80 -5.17
N ASN A 132 -1.40 14.65 -4.50
CA ASN A 132 -0.10 14.04 -4.21
C ASN A 132 0.38 13.12 -5.36
N GLN A 133 -0.20 13.24 -6.56
CA GLN A 133 0.18 12.45 -7.71
C GLN A 133 0.99 13.28 -8.72
N SER A 134 2.12 12.75 -9.15
CA SER A 134 2.88 13.22 -10.31
C SER A 134 2.66 12.27 -11.48
N ASN A 135 2.05 12.74 -12.56
CA ASN A 135 1.85 11.94 -13.77
C ASN A 135 2.89 12.28 -14.81
N LYS A 136 3.84 11.39 -15.05
CA LYS A 136 4.88 11.47 -16.08
C LYS A 136 4.65 10.49 -17.21
N SER A 137 3.62 9.67 -17.09
CA SER A 137 3.34 8.64 -18.08
C SER A 137 2.86 9.23 -19.41
N PHE A 138 3.34 8.63 -20.48
CA PHE A 138 2.85 8.89 -21.83
C PHE A 138 1.51 8.20 -22.06
N ALA A 139 0.60 8.87 -22.75
CA ALA A 139 -0.76 8.37 -22.96
C ALA A 139 -0.98 7.83 -24.41
N GLY A 140 0.02 7.88 -25.27
CA GLY A 140 -0.07 7.45 -26.65
C GLY A 140 0.54 6.07 -26.92
N VAL A 141 0.85 5.83 -28.18
CA VAL A 141 1.43 4.54 -28.63
C VAL A 141 2.83 4.33 -28.06
N PRO A 142 3.19 3.12 -27.61
CA PRO A 142 4.45 2.84 -26.90
C PRO A 142 5.73 3.32 -27.60
N GLY A 143 5.80 3.28 -28.94
CA GLY A 143 6.98 3.68 -29.71
C GLY A 143 7.36 5.17 -29.64
N SER A 144 6.52 6.03 -29.03
CA SER A 144 6.78 7.47 -28.89
C SER A 144 7.15 7.87 -27.46
N MET A 145 7.41 6.91 -26.57
CA MET A 145 7.85 7.17 -25.19
C MET A 145 9.28 7.69 -25.17
N THR A 146 9.57 8.59 -24.26
CA THR A 146 10.89 9.15 -24.02
C THR A 146 11.37 8.82 -22.60
N GLU A 147 12.65 9.02 -22.29
CA GLU A 147 13.21 8.81 -20.95
C GLU A 147 12.53 9.64 -19.88
N ALA A 148 11.92 10.78 -20.23
CA ALA A 148 11.13 11.60 -19.30
C ALA A 148 9.87 10.88 -18.79
N ASN A 149 9.37 9.87 -19.54
CA ASN A 149 8.21 9.08 -19.17
C ASN A 149 8.56 7.88 -18.28
N PHE A 150 9.84 7.57 -18.15
CA PHE A 150 10.32 6.47 -17.33
C PHE A 150 10.68 6.93 -15.92
N LEU A 151 10.83 5.97 -15.01
CA LEU A 151 11.25 6.28 -13.66
C LEU A 151 12.70 6.74 -13.65
N ASN A 152 12.94 7.96 -13.15
CA ASN A 152 14.25 8.55 -12.97
C ASN A 152 14.29 9.36 -11.65
N VAL A 153 15.47 9.74 -11.21
CA VAL A 153 15.67 10.50 -9.96
C VAL A 153 14.91 11.83 -9.98
N ALA A 154 14.90 12.55 -11.12
CA ALA A 154 14.22 13.83 -11.23
C ALA A 154 12.70 13.69 -11.03
N ASN A 155 12.10 12.62 -11.56
CA ASN A 155 10.68 12.33 -11.38
C ASN A 155 10.34 12.00 -9.92
N VAL A 156 11.21 11.28 -9.21
CA VAL A 156 11.05 11.00 -7.77
C VAL A 156 11.14 12.28 -6.94
N VAL A 157 12.13 13.13 -7.22
CA VAL A 157 12.26 14.43 -6.54
C VAL A 157 11.02 15.30 -6.83
N GLY A 158 10.52 15.30 -8.07
CA GLY A 158 9.28 15.99 -8.42
C GLY A 158 8.05 15.47 -7.66
N ALA A 159 7.97 14.17 -7.39
CA ALA A 159 6.90 13.61 -6.58
C ALA A 159 7.04 13.97 -5.09
N LYS A 160 8.27 13.99 -4.54
CA LYS A 160 8.55 14.47 -3.18
C LYS A 160 8.16 15.94 -3.00
N ALA A 161 8.44 16.78 -3.99
CA ALA A 161 8.14 18.20 -3.95
C ALA A 161 6.63 18.52 -3.81
N LEU A 162 5.73 17.60 -4.23
CA LEU A 162 4.29 17.76 -4.03
C LEU A 162 3.89 17.84 -2.55
N LEU A 163 4.65 17.16 -1.67
CA LEU A 163 4.43 17.18 -0.23
C LEU A 163 5.09 18.37 0.48
N GLY A 164 5.87 19.17 -0.24
CA GLY A 164 6.65 20.28 0.33
C GLY A 164 7.69 19.77 1.33
N GLU A 165 7.78 20.39 2.50
CA GLU A 165 8.75 20.03 3.56
C GLU A 165 8.63 18.57 4.02
N ARG A 166 7.44 17.97 3.93
CA ARG A 166 7.21 16.57 4.31
C ARG A 166 7.69 15.56 3.27
N GLY A 167 8.15 16.02 2.11
CA GLY A 167 8.75 15.16 1.09
C GLY A 167 9.99 14.40 1.59
N ASP A 168 10.73 14.96 2.54
CA ASP A 168 11.91 14.32 3.13
C ASP A 168 11.56 13.22 4.16
N GLU A 169 10.31 13.17 4.62
CA GLU A 169 9.83 12.09 5.48
C GLU A 169 9.65 10.75 4.73
N LEU A 170 9.64 10.79 3.39
CA LEU A 170 9.49 9.59 2.57
C LEU A 170 10.79 8.80 2.55
N ASP A 171 10.71 7.53 2.95
CA ASP A 171 11.85 6.61 3.13
C ASP A 171 11.78 5.35 2.28
N SER A 172 10.63 5.04 1.71
CA SER A 172 10.37 3.81 0.99
C SER A 172 9.66 4.07 -0.34
N ILE A 173 9.96 3.23 -1.34
CA ILE A 173 9.35 3.29 -2.67
C ILE A 173 8.87 1.90 -3.07
N ALA A 174 7.61 1.79 -3.46
CA ALA A 174 7.03 0.53 -3.93
C ALA A 174 6.74 0.62 -5.43
N MET A 175 7.14 -0.40 -6.18
CA MET A 175 7.00 -0.44 -7.64
C MET A 175 6.77 -1.85 -8.17
N HIS A 176 6.24 -1.94 -9.39
CA HIS A 176 6.12 -3.19 -10.13
C HIS A 176 7.48 -3.69 -10.63
N SER A 177 7.65 -5.01 -10.81
CA SER A 177 8.90 -5.63 -11.28
C SER A 177 9.42 -5.04 -12.59
N ASN A 178 8.55 -4.75 -13.55
CA ASN A 178 8.96 -4.16 -14.83
C ASN A 178 9.67 -2.80 -14.66
N VAL A 179 9.23 -1.98 -13.70
CA VAL A 179 9.90 -0.70 -13.40
C VAL A 179 11.25 -0.95 -12.75
N ALA A 180 11.33 -1.93 -11.85
CA ALA A 180 12.58 -2.31 -11.20
C ALA A 180 13.60 -2.85 -12.20
N TYR A 181 13.20 -3.69 -13.16
CA TYR A 181 14.08 -4.19 -14.22
C TYR A 181 14.61 -3.07 -15.13
N TYR A 182 13.79 -2.06 -15.41
CA TYR A 182 14.27 -0.88 -16.13
C TYR A 182 15.37 -0.15 -15.32
N LEU A 183 15.17 0.07 -14.03
CA LEU A 183 16.18 0.70 -13.18
C LEU A 183 17.47 -0.13 -13.09
N GLN A 184 17.38 -1.46 -13.11
CA GLN A 184 18.54 -2.36 -13.17
C GLN A 184 19.27 -2.21 -14.51
N GLN A 185 18.52 -2.17 -15.63
CA GLN A 185 19.10 -2.00 -16.96
C GLN A 185 19.90 -0.71 -17.10
N VAL A 186 19.39 0.38 -16.51
CA VAL A 186 20.06 1.71 -16.54
C VAL A 186 21.14 1.83 -15.44
N GLY A 187 21.28 0.83 -14.56
CA GLY A 187 22.26 0.86 -13.47
C GLY A 187 21.94 1.84 -12.34
N MET A 188 20.68 2.26 -12.22
CA MET A 188 20.24 3.20 -11.18
C MET A 188 19.82 2.50 -9.88
N LEU A 189 19.60 1.19 -9.90
CA LEU A 189 19.24 0.43 -8.72
C LEU A 189 20.51 -0.05 -8.03
N THR A 190 20.75 0.44 -6.82
CA THR A 190 21.88 0.01 -5.99
C THR A 190 21.41 -1.02 -4.98
N PHE A 191 22.10 -2.17 -4.94
CA PHE A 191 21.88 -3.17 -3.91
C PHE A 191 22.89 -2.93 -2.80
N SER A 192 22.40 -2.51 -1.65
CA SER A 192 23.23 -2.47 -0.45
C SER A 192 23.24 -3.88 0.15
N THR A 193 24.30 -4.61 -0.09
CA THR A 193 24.64 -5.74 0.76
C THR A 193 24.97 -5.16 2.12
N SER A 194 24.07 -5.25 3.07
CA SER A 194 24.37 -5.04 4.46
C SER A 194 25.30 -6.19 4.89
N ALA A 195 26.55 -6.13 4.45
CA ALA A 195 27.59 -6.94 5.02
C ALA A 195 27.67 -6.52 6.48
N LEU A 196 27.21 -7.36 7.36
CA LEU A 196 27.65 -7.34 8.74
C LEU A 196 29.16 -7.65 8.66
N SER A 197 29.94 -6.61 8.36
CA SER A 197 31.38 -6.67 8.19
C SER A 197 32.03 -6.86 9.55
N THR A 198 32.21 -8.11 9.90
CA THR A 198 33.38 -8.45 10.67
C THR A 198 34.38 -9.00 9.66
N GLY A 199 35.16 -8.11 9.05
CA GLY A 199 36.39 -8.37 8.31
C GLY A 199 36.40 -9.59 7.36
N GLY A 200 35.84 -9.49 6.16
CA GLY A 200 36.00 -10.54 5.18
C GLY A 200 35.57 -10.07 3.78
N ALA A 201 36.46 -10.19 2.83
CA ALA A 201 36.21 -9.91 1.42
C ALA A 201 35.00 -10.70 0.89
N ILE A 202 34.12 -10.03 0.12
CA ILE A 202 33.07 -10.70 -0.62
C ILE A 202 33.71 -11.48 -1.76
N THR A 203 33.79 -12.80 -1.60
CA THR A 203 34.23 -13.69 -2.68
C THR A 203 33.01 -14.16 -3.45
N TRP A 204 32.89 -13.80 -4.70
CA TRP A 204 32.00 -14.44 -5.66
C TRP A 204 32.47 -15.88 -5.92
N GLY A 205 31.68 -16.82 -5.46
CA GLY A 205 31.84 -18.22 -5.84
C GLY A 205 32.29 -19.14 -4.70
N GLY A 206 31.43 -20.03 -4.29
CA GLY A 206 31.78 -21.27 -3.59
C GLY A 206 31.22 -21.43 -2.20
N GLY A 207 30.08 -22.14 -2.10
CA GLY A 207 29.79 -23.13 -1.04
C GLY A 207 30.08 -22.73 0.42
N GLY A 208 29.37 -21.79 0.94
CA GLY A 208 29.28 -21.59 2.38
C GLY A 208 27.82 -21.42 2.76
N VAL A 209 27.39 -22.01 3.86
CA VAL A 209 26.04 -21.88 4.42
C VAL A 209 25.76 -20.39 4.63
N GLY A 210 25.19 -19.75 3.58
CA GLY A 210 24.96 -18.32 3.55
C GLY A 210 23.82 -17.96 4.46
N VAL A 211 24.10 -17.15 5.45
CA VAL A 211 23.09 -16.23 5.99
C VAL A 211 22.69 -15.36 4.81
N THR A 212 21.50 -15.54 4.28
CA THR A 212 20.93 -14.69 3.25
C THR A 212 20.78 -13.30 3.86
N ALA A 213 21.78 -12.44 3.67
CA ALA A 213 21.63 -11.02 3.92
C ALA A 213 20.49 -10.57 3.00
N ALA A 214 19.42 -10.07 3.55
CA ALA A 214 18.33 -9.49 2.77
C ALA A 214 18.94 -8.33 1.98
N GLU A 215 19.11 -8.51 0.67
CA GLU A 215 19.57 -7.45 -0.21
C GLU A 215 18.51 -6.35 -0.21
N VAL A 216 18.80 -5.24 0.44
CA VAL A 216 17.95 -4.07 0.41
C VAL A 216 18.32 -3.24 -0.81
N ALA A 217 17.48 -3.31 -1.82
CA ALA A 217 17.62 -2.44 -2.97
C ALA A 217 17.28 -0.99 -2.57
N THR A 218 18.12 -0.04 -2.99
CA THR A 218 17.88 1.39 -2.77
C THR A 218 17.87 2.15 -4.10
N PHE A 219 16.97 3.10 -4.21
CA PHE A 219 16.85 4.01 -5.34
C PHE A 219 16.58 5.44 -4.84
N ALA A 220 17.39 6.39 -5.26
CA ALA A 220 17.29 7.80 -4.83
C ALA A 220 17.25 7.97 -3.29
N GLY A 221 17.98 7.12 -2.55
CA GLY A 221 17.99 7.12 -1.09
C GLY A 221 16.77 6.47 -0.43
N LEU A 222 15.85 5.91 -1.21
CA LEU A 222 14.64 5.24 -0.75
C LEU A 222 14.81 3.73 -0.79
N ARG A 223 14.26 3.03 0.20
CA ARG A 223 14.18 1.56 0.23
C ARG A 223 13.18 1.08 -0.82
N VAL A 224 13.58 0.16 -1.68
CA VAL A 224 12.76 -0.35 -2.77
C VAL A 224 12.00 -1.60 -2.34
N VAL A 225 10.70 -1.60 -2.60
CA VAL A 225 9.80 -2.75 -2.46
C VAL A 225 9.26 -3.11 -3.85
N ILE A 226 9.52 -4.32 -4.30
CA ILE A 226 9.06 -4.81 -5.60
C ILE A 226 7.86 -5.72 -5.38
N ASP A 227 6.71 -5.33 -5.96
CA ASP A 227 5.48 -6.10 -5.85
C ASP A 227 4.63 -6.03 -7.12
N ASP A 228 4.35 -7.19 -7.70
CA ASP A 228 3.56 -7.32 -8.93
C ASP A 228 2.04 -7.14 -8.71
N GLN A 229 1.60 -7.02 -7.46
CA GLN A 229 0.21 -6.64 -7.16
C GLN A 229 -0.07 -5.15 -7.48
N LEU A 230 0.98 -4.33 -7.66
CA LEU A 230 0.88 -2.98 -8.20
C LEU A 230 0.71 -3.02 -9.71
N THR A 231 -0.42 -3.55 -10.16
CA THR A 231 -0.70 -3.81 -11.57
C THR A 231 -0.66 -2.53 -12.41
N ALA A 232 -0.24 -2.68 -13.67
CA ALA A 232 -0.26 -1.59 -14.62
C ALA A 232 -1.69 -1.10 -14.86
N LEU A 233 -1.84 0.20 -14.97
CA LEU A 233 -3.09 0.86 -15.28
C LEU A 233 -3.17 1.09 -16.79
N THR A 234 -4.27 0.63 -17.40
CA THR A 234 -4.52 0.82 -18.84
C THR A 234 -5.45 2.01 -19.04
N GLY A 235 -5.03 2.97 -19.84
CA GLY A 235 -5.85 4.15 -20.19
C GLY A 235 -6.61 3.94 -21.48
N GLY A 236 -7.86 3.54 -21.38
CA GLY A 236 -8.88 3.74 -22.43
C GLY A 236 -8.86 2.84 -23.66
N THR A 237 -7.78 2.66 -24.37
CA THR A 237 -7.68 1.82 -25.58
C THR A 237 -6.51 0.87 -25.50
N SER A 238 -6.67 -0.33 -26.05
CA SER A 238 -5.67 -1.41 -26.07
C SER A 238 -4.35 -1.07 -26.77
N THR A 239 -4.28 0.07 -27.44
CA THR A 239 -3.08 0.54 -28.16
C THR A 239 -2.20 1.51 -27.36
N HIS A 240 -2.59 1.89 -26.14
CA HIS A 240 -1.86 2.86 -25.36
C HIS A 240 -0.81 2.20 -24.45
N ALA A 241 0.27 2.91 -24.21
CA ALA A 241 1.32 2.48 -23.29
C ALA A 241 0.77 2.24 -21.86
N LYS A 242 1.16 1.14 -21.25
CA LYS A 242 0.81 0.82 -19.86
C LYS A 242 1.44 1.83 -18.91
N LYS A 243 0.70 2.17 -17.87
CA LYS A 243 1.13 3.12 -16.84
C LYS A 243 1.32 2.36 -15.54
N TYR A 244 2.53 2.39 -15.02
CA TYR A 244 2.87 1.73 -13.76
C TYR A 244 2.79 2.73 -12.61
N PRO A 245 1.98 2.44 -11.59
CA PRO A 245 1.96 3.23 -10.39
C PRO A 245 3.21 2.92 -9.55
N VAL A 246 3.91 3.94 -9.16
CA VAL A 246 5.03 3.89 -8.22
C VAL A 246 4.62 4.72 -7.01
N TYR A 247 4.67 4.15 -5.83
CA TYR A 247 4.26 4.80 -4.60
C TYR A 247 5.47 5.08 -3.71
N LEU A 248 5.51 6.27 -3.16
CA LEU A 248 6.49 6.70 -2.17
C LEU A 248 5.78 6.77 -0.81
N PHE A 249 6.38 6.19 0.21
CA PHE A 249 5.80 6.08 1.54
C PHE A 249 6.76 6.54 2.61
N LYS A 250 6.19 7.03 3.71
CA LYS A 250 6.84 7.09 5.01
C LYS A 250 6.62 5.77 5.73
N SER A 251 7.60 5.27 6.47
CA SER A 251 7.44 4.10 7.32
C SER A 251 6.28 4.27 8.31
N GLY A 252 5.46 3.22 8.45
CA GLY A 252 4.32 3.20 9.37
C GLY A 252 3.11 4.03 8.96
N VAL A 253 3.05 4.54 7.73
CA VAL A 253 1.89 5.29 7.25
C VAL A 253 0.67 4.39 7.04
N VAL A 254 0.88 3.11 6.76
CA VAL A 254 -0.17 2.09 6.68
C VAL A 254 -0.16 1.28 7.96
N SER A 255 -1.28 1.30 8.68
CA SER A 255 -1.48 0.50 9.88
C SER A 255 -2.37 -0.70 9.57
N GLU A 256 -1.96 -1.90 10.02
CA GLU A 256 -2.78 -3.11 9.96
C GLU A 256 -3.46 -3.35 11.30
N GLY A 257 -4.78 -3.48 11.29
CA GLY A 257 -5.58 -3.95 12.41
C GLY A 257 -6.12 -5.35 12.15
N ILE A 258 -6.11 -6.21 13.15
CA ILE A 258 -6.59 -7.59 13.05
C ILE A 258 -7.75 -7.78 14.01
N GLN A 259 -8.91 -8.18 13.50
CA GLN A 259 -10.06 -8.55 14.31
C GLN A 259 -10.00 -10.03 14.66
N GLN A 260 -9.68 -10.87 13.68
CA GLN A 260 -9.54 -12.31 13.84
C GLN A 260 -8.31 -12.79 13.12
N ASP A 261 -7.42 -13.43 13.87
CA ASP A 261 -6.28 -14.14 13.30
C ASP A 261 -6.74 -15.29 12.42
N LEU A 262 -5.83 -15.79 11.59
CA LEU A 262 -6.08 -16.90 10.70
C LEU A 262 -6.62 -18.11 11.46
N ARG A 263 -7.82 -18.53 11.11
CA ARG A 263 -8.45 -19.74 11.62
C ARG A 263 -8.55 -20.78 10.52
N LEU A 264 -8.12 -21.99 10.83
CA LEU A 264 -8.19 -23.15 9.95
C LEU A 264 -9.24 -24.10 10.50
N GLY A 265 -10.23 -24.44 9.67
CA GLY A 265 -11.21 -25.48 9.92
C GLY A 265 -10.99 -26.63 8.94
N ALA A 266 -10.97 -27.87 9.43
CA ALA A 266 -10.95 -29.03 8.58
C ALA A 266 -12.15 -29.90 8.93
N ASP A 267 -12.89 -30.31 7.92
CA ASP A 267 -14.07 -31.18 8.08
C ASP A 267 -14.18 -32.13 6.88
N ARG A 268 -14.96 -33.22 7.08
CA ARG A 268 -15.22 -34.18 6.04
C ARG A 268 -16.68 -34.13 5.60
N ASN A 269 -16.90 -33.91 4.32
CA ASN A 269 -18.23 -34.09 3.74
C ASN A 269 -18.46 -35.58 3.39
N ILE A 270 -19.24 -36.23 4.22
CA ILE A 270 -19.50 -37.67 4.09
C ILE A 270 -20.31 -37.99 2.82
N LEU A 271 -21.19 -37.07 2.40
CA LEU A 271 -22.05 -37.30 1.24
C LEU A 271 -21.29 -37.26 -0.08
N SER A 272 -20.27 -36.40 -0.18
CA SER A 272 -19.43 -36.24 -1.37
C SER A 272 -18.08 -36.94 -1.28
N MET A 273 -17.78 -37.63 -0.16
CA MET A 273 -16.49 -38.31 0.10
C MET A 273 -15.28 -37.36 -0.09
N GLN A 274 -15.43 -36.14 0.42
CA GLN A 274 -14.42 -35.09 0.28
C GLN A 274 -13.95 -34.58 1.64
N ASP A 275 -12.66 -34.38 1.77
CA ASP A 275 -12.09 -33.60 2.88
C ASP A 275 -12.04 -32.12 2.51
N ILE A 276 -12.53 -31.27 3.40
CA ILE A 276 -12.62 -29.81 3.21
C ILE A 276 -11.68 -29.12 4.17
N LEU A 277 -10.91 -28.17 3.66
CA LEU A 277 -10.10 -27.24 4.44
C LEU A 277 -10.66 -25.83 4.22
N ALA A 278 -11.21 -25.25 5.27
CA ALA A 278 -11.70 -23.87 5.27
C ALA A 278 -10.72 -22.95 6.00
N VAL A 279 -10.59 -21.74 5.50
CA VAL A 279 -9.71 -20.71 6.04
C VAL A 279 -10.53 -19.45 6.17
N ASP A 280 -10.51 -18.80 7.33
CA ASP A 280 -11.10 -17.50 7.55
C ASP A 280 -10.17 -16.59 8.37
N TYR A 281 -10.19 -15.28 8.05
CA TYR A 281 -9.41 -14.25 8.72
C TYR A 281 -10.03 -12.88 8.50
N HIS A 282 -9.93 -12.02 9.53
CA HIS A 282 -10.50 -10.68 9.48
C HIS A 282 -9.42 -9.64 9.78
N TYR A 283 -9.25 -8.69 8.89
CA TYR A 283 -8.24 -7.66 9.00
C TYR A 283 -8.71 -6.36 8.34
N GLY A 284 -8.00 -5.29 8.58
CA GLY A 284 -8.19 -4.02 7.89
C GLY A 284 -6.87 -3.30 7.73
N TYR A 285 -6.76 -2.50 6.67
CA TYR A 285 -5.68 -1.54 6.51
C TYR A 285 -6.21 -0.14 6.73
N HIS A 286 -5.51 0.63 7.52
CA HIS A 286 -5.77 2.03 7.74
C HIS A 286 -4.60 2.87 7.23
N ILE A 287 -4.89 3.83 6.38
CA ILE A 287 -3.92 4.80 5.90
C ILE A 287 -4.14 6.09 6.67
N THR A 288 -3.10 6.53 7.39
CA THR A 288 -3.17 7.70 8.28
C THR A 288 -3.70 8.93 7.52
N GLY A 289 -4.67 9.61 8.11
CA GLY A 289 -5.29 10.83 7.55
C GLY A 289 -6.42 10.58 6.55
N THR A 290 -6.84 9.32 6.37
CA THR A 290 -7.98 8.96 5.51
C THR A 290 -9.07 8.30 6.30
N LYS A 291 -10.31 8.34 5.81
CA LYS A 291 -11.44 7.61 6.35
C LYS A 291 -12.27 6.92 5.29
N TRP A 292 -12.79 5.75 5.64
CA TRP A 292 -13.81 5.07 4.86
C TRP A 292 -15.13 5.85 4.95
N ALA A 293 -15.59 6.39 3.84
CA ALA A 293 -16.77 7.26 3.76
C ALA A 293 -18.04 6.53 3.34
N ASP A 294 -17.92 5.35 2.73
CA ASP A 294 -19.06 4.58 2.23
C ASP A 294 -19.85 3.92 3.37
N ALA A 295 -21.16 3.77 3.19
CA ALA A 295 -22.02 3.08 4.15
C ALA A 295 -21.89 1.55 4.11
N GLY A 296 -21.35 0.98 3.01
CA GLY A 296 -21.20 -0.46 2.81
C GLY A 296 -20.17 -1.11 3.74
N ASP A 297 -20.48 -2.32 4.18
CA ASP A 297 -19.62 -3.14 5.00
C ASP A 297 -18.92 -4.21 4.15
N ASN A 298 -17.73 -4.65 4.60
CA ASN A 298 -16.94 -5.70 3.95
C ASN A 298 -16.71 -5.47 2.44
N PRO A 299 -16.15 -4.32 2.02
CA PRO A 299 -15.97 -3.97 0.61
C PRO A 299 -15.02 -4.94 -0.10
N THR A 300 -15.22 -5.11 -1.42
CA THR A 300 -14.32 -5.90 -2.27
C THR A 300 -13.19 -5.01 -2.84
N ASN A 301 -12.27 -5.61 -3.60
CA ASN A 301 -11.19 -4.88 -4.27
C ASN A 301 -11.63 -4.23 -5.60
N ALA A 302 -12.93 -4.23 -5.92
CA ALA A 302 -13.45 -3.68 -7.16
C ALA A 302 -13.41 -2.13 -7.18
N SER A 303 -13.53 -1.56 -8.38
CA SER A 303 -13.62 -0.11 -8.60
C SER A 303 -15.06 0.43 -8.62
N THR A 304 -16.06 -0.43 -8.42
CA THR A 304 -17.47 -0.03 -8.32
C THR A 304 -17.75 0.65 -6.99
N SER A 305 -18.81 1.45 -6.92
CA SER A 305 -19.24 2.17 -5.70
C SER A 305 -19.34 1.22 -4.50
N GLY A 306 -18.95 1.68 -3.32
CA GLY A 306 -18.95 0.87 -2.12
C GLY A 306 -17.77 -0.09 -1.98
N ASN A 307 -16.75 -0.01 -2.84
CA ASN A 307 -15.59 -0.90 -2.84
C ASN A 307 -14.27 -0.15 -2.72
N LEU A 308 -13.19 -0.88 -2.39
CA LEU A 308 -11.89 -0.30 -2.00
C LEU A 308 -11.21 0.51 -3.10
N ALA A 309 -11.28 0.07 -4.36
CA ALA A 309 -10.66 0.78 -5.47
C ALA A 309 -11.53 1.92 -6.04
N ASN A 310 -12.68 2.21 -5.43
CA ASN A 310 -13.53 3.33 -5.82
C ASN A 310 -13.15 4.61 -5.08
N THR A 311 -13.10 5.73 -5.79
CA THR A 311 -12.71 7.04 -5.24
C THR A 311 -13.74 7.63 -4.29
N SER A 312 -15.03 7.43 -4.57
CA SER A 312 -16.11 7.97 -3.75
C SER A 312 -16.22 7.31 -2.37
N SER A 313 -15.60 6.14 -2.20
CA SER A 313 -15.62 5.42 -0.93
C SER A 313 -14.65 5.98 0.11
N TRP A 314 -13.82 6.94 -0.27
CA TRP A 314 -12.80 7.52 0.58
C TRP A 314 -12.98 9.00 0.80
N SER A 315 -12.61 9.49 1.97
CA SER A 315 -12.50 10.92 2.26
C SER A 315 -11.23 11.23 3.05
N LEU A 316 -10.78 12.48 2.94
CA LEU A 316 -9.64 12.99 3.69
C LEU A 316 -10.14 13.47 5.05
N VAL A 317 -9.39 13.18 6.10
CA VAL A 317 -9.64 13.69 7.45
C VAL A 317 -8.86 14.98 7.68
N TYR A 318 -7.63 15.05 7.16
CA TYR A 318 -6.79 16.22 7.30
C TYR A 318 -7.25 17.37 6.40
N SER A 319 -6.94 18.61 6.80
CA SER A 319 -7.26 19.81 6.03
C SER A 319 -6.54 19.89 4.68
N THR A 320 -5.38 19.25 4.56
CA THR A 320 -4.58 19.23 3.32
C THR A 320 -4.03 17.85 3.03
N THR A 321 -3.95 17.49 1.75
CA THR A 321 -3.38 16.22 1.29
C THR A 321 -1.90 16.09 1.61
N LYS A 322 -1.17 17.21 1.75
CA LYS A 322 0.25 17.23 2.12
C LYS A 322 0.53 16.64 3.50
N GLN A 323 -0.46 16.58 4.37
CA GLN A 323 -0.34 15.98 5.69
C GLN A 323 -0.30 14.45 5.67
N VAL A 324 -0.74 13.83 4.56
CA VAL A 324 -0.63 12.40 4.34
C VAL A 324 0.69 12.09 3.63
N PRO A 325 1.69 11.48 4.28
CA PRO A 325 3.03 11.29 3.72
C PRO A 325 3.07 10.10 2.74
N ILE A 326 2.27 10.21 1.68
CA ILE A 326 2.23 9.28 0.55
C ILE A 326 2.20 10.10 -0.73
N ALA A 327 3.07 9.77 -1.68
CA ALA A 327 3.03 10.31 -3.03
C ALA A 327 2.93 9.18 -4.06
N ARG A 328 2.29 9.44 -5.18
CA ARG A 328 2.22 8.52 -6.32
C ARG A 328 2.85 9.15 -7.55
N LEU A 329 3.63 8.35 -8.25
CA LEU A 329 4.19 8.67 -9.56
C LEU A 329 3.66 7.67 -10.58
N LEU A 330 3.14 8.15 -11.71
CA LEU A 330 2.77 7.30 -12.85
C LEU A 330 3.85 7.40 -13.91
N VAL A 331 4.40 6.25 -14.29
CA VAL A 331 5.48 6.12 -15.28
C VAL A 331 5.18 5.00 -16.29
N ASN A 332 5.90 5.01 -17.39
CA ASN A 332 5.93 3.89 -18.35
C ASN A 332 7.22 3.09 -18.19
N THR A 333 7.33 2.00 -18.91
CA THR A 333 8.56 1.21 -19.05
C THR A 333 8.85 0.97 -20.54
N PRO A 334 10.13 0.86 -20.94
CA PRO A 334 10.49 0.56 -22.32
C PRO A 334 10.14 -0.86 -22.75
N PHE A 335 9.77 -1.73 -21.79
CA PHE A 335 9.43 -3.13 -22.07
C PHE A 335 8.01 -3.30 -22.63
N ASP A 336 7.15 -2.29 -22.50
CA ASP A 336 5.80 -2.29 -23.09
C ASP A 336 5.83 -1.84 -24.55
N THR A 337 6.49 -2.63 -25.39
CA THR A 337 6.64 -2.34 -26.83
C THR A 337 5.46 -2.79 -27.67
N SER A 338 4.61 -3.63 -27.15
CA SER A 338 3.39 -4.12 -27.82
C SER A 338 2.14 -3.47 -27.28
N ALA A 339 1.39 -2.84 -28.16
CA ALA A 339 -0.02 -2.60 -27.97
C ALA A 339 -0.72 -3.96 -27.77
N TYR A 340 -1.46 -4.14 -26.69
CA TYR A 340 -2.31 -5.30 -26.49
C TYR A 340 -3.58 -5.16 -27.28
#